data_c1bc9e0f966d017589a40a3ee2f63a15
#
_entry.id   c1bc9e0f966d017589a40a3ee2f63a15
#
_cell.length_a   1.000
_cell.length_b   1.000
_cell.length_c   1.000
_cell.angle_alpha   90.00
_cell.angle_beta   90.00
_cell.angle_gamma   90.00
#
_symmetry.space_group_name_H-M   'P 1'
#
loop_
_entity.id
_entity.type
_entity.pdbx_description
1 polymer ?
#
loop_
_entity_poly.entity_id
_entity_poly.type
_entity_poly.pdbx_seq_one_letter_code
_entity_poly.pdbx_strand_id
1 'polypeptide(L)'
;MDQHETFMAALRHVAQLCAVAAMTAPKSGGQLFLKGAKPFIETVIVEERDTLQRLADWLRARGTRLKQPIWFRDADAAEKLDVVLFIGLAKWYPPLYDCGACGYATCAEFLRAAPGYRTAGSEEWEFPGPICQLRCVDLGIAVGSAAKTASLNNVDARCQTRIAAAARHLGVIEADLAVALSMSVSHKNIFFDKKMPDVKFDEQSST
;
A
#
# COMPACT_ATOMS: atom_id res chain seq x y z
N MET A 1 3.00 7.00 -31.22
CA MET A 1 2.58 6.85 -29.82
C MET A 1 2.06 8.21 -29.39
N ASP A 2 0.84 8.28 -28.94
CA ASP A 2 0.32 9.55 -28.45
C ASP A 2 0.91 9.91 -27.06
N GLN A 3 0.64 11.10 -26.58
CA GLN A 3 1.21 11.58 -25.33
C GLN A 3 0.73 10.74 -24.12
N HIS A 4 -0.54 10.32 -24.13
CA HIS A 4 -1.12 9.51 -23.07
C HIS A 4 -0.47 8.12 -23.03
N GLU A 5 -0.31 7.45 -24.16
CA GLU A 5 0.38 6.16 -24.25
C GLU A 5 1.82 6.24 -23.72
N THR A 6 2.52 7.34 -24.07
CA THR A 6 3.88 7.58 -23.58
C THR A 6 3.92 7.70 -22.06
N PHE A 7 2.97 8.44 -21.46
CA PHE A 7 2.91 8.63 -20.00
C PHE A 7 2.56 7.32 -19.29
N MET A 8 1.62 6.55 -19.83
CA MET A 8 1.26 5.25 -19.24
C MET A 8 2.41 4.24 -19.34
N ALA A 9 3.14 4.21 -20.43
CA ALA A 9 4.33 3.35 -20.58
C ALA A 9 5.42 3.75 -19.57
N ALA A 10 5.69 5.03 -19.39
CA ALA A 10 6.63 5.53 -18.40
C ALA A 10 6.20 5.21 -16.98
N LEU A 11 4.91 5.39 -16.65
CA LEU A 11 4.36 5.08 -15.33
C LEU A 11 4.50 3.59 -14.97
N ARG A 12 4.19 2.68 -15.91
CA ARG A 12 4.42 1.24 -15.73
C ARG A 12 5.87 0.93 -15.42
N HIS A 13 6.80 1.55 -16.16
CA HIS A 13 8.22 1.36 -15.92
C HIS A 13 8.64 1.87 -14.54
N VAL A 14 8.16 3.03 -14.12
CA VAL A 14 8.41 3.56 -12.77
C VAL A 14 7.82 2.62 -11.70
N ALA A 15 6.62 2.06 -11.90
CA ALA A 15 6.05 1.09 -10.97
C ALA A 15 6.92 -0.16 -10.81
N GLN A 16 7.51 -0.65 -11.92
CA GLN A 16 8.48 -1.76 -11.91
C GLN A 16 9.75 -1.38 -11.13
N LEU A 17 10.30 -0.18 -11.34
CA LEU A 17 11.45 0.32 -10.59
C LEU A 17 11.13 0.45 -9.09
N CYS A 18 9.93 0.91 -8.75
CA CYS A 18 9.45 0.96 -7.37
C CYS A 18 9.37 -0.44 -6.74
N ALA A 19 8.89 -1.44 -7.48
CA ALA A 19 8.86 -2.83 -7.01
C ALA A 19 10.28 -3.37 -6.76
N VAL A 20 11.22 -3.12 -7.67
CA VAL A 20 12.64 -3.46 -7.48
C VAL A 20 13.21 -2.77 -6.24
N ALA A 21 12.93 -1.46 -6.06
CA ALA A 21 13.40 -0.69 -4.91
C ALA A 21 12.84 -1.24 -3.59
N ALA A 22 11.56 -1.66 -3.55
CA ALA A 22 10.96 -2.31 -2.38
C ALA A 22 11.66 -3.63 -2.04
N MET A 23 11.95 -4.44 -3.04
CA MET A 23 12.58 -5.76 -2.87
C MET A 23 14.03 -5.65 -2.43
N THR A 24 14.80 -4.72 -3.00
CA THR A 24 16.24 -4.56 -2.77
C THR A 24 16.58 -3.66 -1.58
N ALA A 25 15.63 -2.89 -1.04
CA ALA A 25 15.83 -2.07 0.15
C ALA A 25 16.44 -2.89 1.30
N PRO A 26 17.48 -2.38 2.02
CA PRO A 26 18.12 -3.11 3.09
C PRO A 26 17.13 -3.36 4.25
N LYS A 27 16.89 -4.64 4.51
CA LYS A 27 15.94 -5.13 5.52
C LYS A 27 16.62 -6.11 6.47
N SER A 28 16.01 -6.33 7.64
CA SER A 28 16.54 -7.29 8.62
C SER A 28 16.57 -8.71 8.04
N GLY A 29 17.63 -9.45 8.35
CA GLY A 29 17.78 -10.83 7.87
C GLY A 29 18.26 -10.97 6.43
N GLY A 30 18.76 -9.89 5.80
CA GLY A 30 19.28 -9.94 4.42
C GLY A 30 20.32 -11.02 4.16
N GLN A 31 21.13 -11.37 5.16
CA GLN A 31 22.10 -12.50 5.08
C GLN A 31 21.42 -13.86 4.89
N LEU A 32 20.16 -14.03 5.32
CA LEU A 32 19.41 -15.27 5.12
C LEU A 32 19.08 -15.50 3.65
N PHE A 33 18.92 -14.44 2.87
CA PHE A 33 18.66 -14.53 1.43
C PHE A 33 19.88 -15.09 0.68
N LEU A 34 21.08 -14.75 1.13
CA LEU A 34 22.32 -15.33 0.59
C LEU A 34 22.42 -16.83 0.84
N LYS A 35 21.68 -17.35 1.82
CA LYS A 35 21.58 -18.78 2.16
C LYS A 35 20.34 -19.45 1.54
N GLY A 36 19.69 -18.80 0.56
CA GLY A 36 18.54 -19.34 -0.17
C GLY A 36 17.16 -19.15 0.53
N ALA A 37 17.06 -18.35 1.59
CA ALA A 37 15.77 -18.02 2.15
C ALA A 37 14.92 -17.21 1.17
N LYS A 38 13.63 -17.52 1.08
CA LYS A 38 12.71 -16.78 0.20
C LYS A 38 12.47 -15.38 0.77
N PRO A 39 12.31 -14.37 -0.11
CA PRO A 39 11.87 -13.03 0.30
C PRO A 39 10.54 -13.10 1.04
N PHE A 40 10.39 -12.27 2.07
CA PHE A 40 9.14 -12.11 2.82
C PHE A 40 8.36 -10.84 2.42
N ILE A 41 8.91 -10.06 1.49
CA ILE A 41 8.19 -8.97 0.82
C ILE A 41 7.68 -9.49 -0.51
N GLU A 42 6.39 -9.28 -0.75
CA GLU A 42 5.73 -9.52 -2.02
C GLU A 42 5.32 -8.19 -2.64
N THR A 43 5.39 -8.11 -3.96
CA THR A 43 4.96 -6.94 -4.72
C THR A 43 4.02 -7.35 -5.84
N VAL A 44 2.90 -6.63 -5.98
CA VAL A 44 1.93 -6.82 -7.07
C VAL A 44 1.62 -5.48 -7.69
N ILE A 45 1.76 -5.37 -9.02
CA ILE A 45 1.38 -4.18 -9.77
C ILE A 45 0.01 -4.43 -10.40
N VAL A 46 -0.90 -3.49 -10.25
CA VAL A 46 -2.25 -3.52 -10.81
C VAL A 46 -2.51 -2.24 -11.57
N GLU A 47 -2.99 -2.38 -12.82
CA GLU A 47 -3.42 -1.30 -13.71
C GLU A 47 -4.77 -1.60 -14.39
N GLU A 48 -5.28 -2.82 -14.22
CA GLU A 48 -6.55 -3.25 -14.81
C GLU A 48 -7.72 -2.50 -14.18
N ARG A 49 -8.48 -1.79 -15.00
CA ARG A 49 -9.63 -0.98 -14.58
C ARG A 49 -10.65 -1.75 -13.75
N ASP A 50 -10.94 -3.00 -14.14
CA ASP A 50 -11.90 -3.85 -13.43
C ASP A 50 -11.42 -4.17 -12.01
N THR A 51 -10.13 -4.41 -11.83
CA THR A 51 -9.54 -4.65 -10.50
C THR A 51 -9.59 -3.38 -9.66
N LEU A 52 -9.22 -2.22 -10.22
CA LEU A 52 -9.30 -0.94 -9.52
C LEU A 52 -10.74 -0.60 -9.11
N GLN A 53 -11.73 -0.89 -9.98
CA GLN A 53 -13.14 -0.71 -9.66
C GLN A 53 -13.59 -1.63 -8.51
N ARG A 54 -13.22 -2.91 -8.53
CA ARG A 54 -13.52 -3.85 -7.45
C ARG A 54 -12.93 -3.41 -6.11
N LEU A 55 -11.73 -2.83 -6.10
CA LEU A 55 -11.13 -2.22 -4.91
C LEU A 55 -11.98 -1.07 -4.40
N ALA A 56 -12.41 -0.17 -5.27
CA ALA A 56 -13.26 0.97 -4.92
C ALA A 56 -14.63 0.52 -4.36
N ASP A 57 -15.25 -0.47 -4.97
CA ASP A 57 -16.55 -1.01 -4.54
C ASP A 57 -16.44 -1.67 -3.15
N TRP A 58 -15.39 -2.43 -2.90
CA TRP A 58 -15.11 -3.02 -1.58
C TRP A 58 -14.93 -1.93 -0.51
N LEU A 59 -14.17 -0.87 -0.83
CA LEU A 59 -13.96 0.28 0.07
C LEU A 59 -15.27 0.99 0.40
N ARG A 60 -16.16 1.21 -0.58
CA ARG A 60 -17.49 1.80 -0.36
C ARG A 60 -18.37 0.92 0.52
N ALA A 61 -18.43 -0.37 0.24
CA ALA A 61 -19.17 -1.32 1.04
C ALA A 61 -18.69 -1.33 2.50
N ARG A 62 -17.35 -1.30 2.70
CA ARG A 62 -16.75 -1.21 4.03
C ARG A 62 -17.09 0.10 4.72
N GLY A 63 -17.00 1.23 4.01
CA GLY A 63 -17.36 2.55 4.52
C GLY A 63 -18.81 2.65 4.97
N THR A 64 -19.73 2.09 4.21
CA THR A 64 -21.15 2.00 4.55
C THR A 64 -21.36 1.18 5.82
N ARG A 65 -20.76 -0.01 5.91
CA ARG A 65 -20.89 -0.89 7.07
C ARG A 65 -20.32 -0.27 8.35
N LEU A 66 -19.14 0.38 8.27
CA LEU A 66 -18.47 0.99 9.41
C LEU A 66 -18.98 2.41 9.72
N LYS A 67 -19.82 3.00 8.85
CA LYS A 67 -20.28 4.41 8.93
C LYS A 67 -19.12 5.42 9.00
N GLN A 68 -18.05 5.17 8.21
CA GLN A 68 -16.84 5.98 8.24
C GLN A 68 -16.56 6.63 6.87
N PRO A 69 -16.63 7.96 6.75
CA PRO A 69 -16.46 8.69 5.48
C PRO A 69 -15.08 8.51 4.83
N ILE A 70 -14.05 8.19 5.62
CA ILE A 70 -12.68 8.03 5.14
C ILE A 70 -12.54 6.94 4.06
N TRP A 71 -13.37 5.89 4.12
CA TRP A 71 -13.36 4.78 3.15
C TRP A 71 -13.88 5.22 1.78
N PHE A 72 -14.90 6.09 1.74
CA PHE A 72 -15.42 6.65 0.49
C PHE A 72 -14.38 7.52 -0.21
N ARG A 73 -13.64 8.34 0.55
CA ARG A 73 -12.53 9.14 0.00
C ARG A 73 -11.45 8.26 -0.64
N ASP A 74 -11.11 7.13 -0.02
CA ASP A 74 -10.11 6.22 -0.56
C ASP A 74 -10.67 5.41 -1.74
N ALA A 75 -11.97 5.14 -1.78
CA ALA A 75 -12.65 4.57 -2.94
C ALA A 75 -12.61 5.51 -4.15
N ASP A 76 -12.93 6.79 -3.95
CA ASP A 76 -12.85 7.81 -5.00
C ASP A 76 -11.42 8.00 -5.53
N ALA A 77 -10.42 7.81 -4.65
CA ALA A 77 -9.02 7.79 -5.08
C ALA A 77 -8.72 6.55 -5.92
N ALA A 78 -9.16 5.36 -5.49
CA ALA A 78 -8.92 4.09 -6.17
C ALA A 78 -9.46 4.08 -7.62
N GLU A 79 -10.61 4.69 -7.87
CA GLU A 79 -11.19 4.81 -9.22
C GLU A 79 -10.37 5.69 -10.16
N LYS A 80 -9.60 6.63 -9.63
CA LYS A 80 -8.79 7.58 -10.41
C LYS A 80 -7.34 7.15 -10.59
N LEU A 81 -6.95 6.01 -10.02
CA LEU A 81 -5.59 5.51 -10.16
C LEU A 81 -5.32 5.04 -11.58
N ASP A 82 -4.10 5.29 -12.04
CA ASP A 82 -3.58 4.70 -13.26
C ASP A 82 -2.90 3.36 -12.96
N VAL A 83 -2.09 3.33 -11.89
CA VAL A 83 -1.35 2.13 -11.46
C VAL A 83 -1.30 2.11 -9.93
N VAL A 84 -1.35 0.94 -9.34
CA VAL A 84 -1.07 0.74 -7.93
C VAL A 84 -0.05 -0.39 -7.75
N LEU A 85 0.98 -0.13 -6.95
CA LEU A 85 1.93 -1.13 -6.49
C LEU A 85 1.57 -1.52 -5.05
N PHE A 86 1.14 -2.75 -4.86
CA PHE A 86 0.99 -3.34 -3.53
C PHE A 86 2.32 -3.90 -3.06
N ILE A 87 2.67 -3.61 -1.81
CA ILE A 87 3.89 -4.09 -1.14
C ILE A 87 3.44 -4.71 0.18
N GLY A 88 3.69 -5.99 0.38
CA GLY A 88 3.16 -6.72 1.54
C GLY A 88 4.13 -7.70 2.18
N LEU A 89 3.85 -8.04 3.43
CA LEU A 89 4.51 -9.11 4.17
C LEU A 89 3.84 -10.44 3.83
N ALA A 90 4.55 -11.30 3.11
CA ALA A 90 4.09 -12.63 2.70
C ALA A 90 5.01 -13.71 3.24
N LYS A 91 4.44 -14.78 3.80
CA LYS A 91 5.21 -15.96 4.27
C LYS A 91 6.39 -15.61 5.16
N TRP A 92 6.24 -14.56 5.97
CA TRP A 92 7.28 -14.04 6.84
C TRP A 92 7.37 -14.81 8.16
N TYR A 93 8.52 -14.69 8.80
CA TYR A 93 8.77 -15.16 10.17
C TYR A 93 9.59 -14.12 10.95
N PRO A 94 9.52 -14.10 12.28
CA PRO A 94 10.31 -13.17 13.09
C PRO A 94 11.81 -13.44 12.92
N PRO A 95 12.68 -12.43 13.08
CA PRO A 95 14.14 -12.59 12.96
C PRO A 95 14.79 -13.32 14.16
N LEU A 96 14.00 -13.78 15.12
CA LEU A 96 14.39 -14.57 16.29
C LEU A 96 15.36 -13.84 17.25
N TYR A 97 15.13 -12.55 17.47
CA TYR A 97 15.98 -11.74 18.35
C TYR A 97 15.45 -11.62 19.79
N ASP A 98 14.29 -12.18 20.10
CA ASP A 98 13.61 -12.08 21.39
C ASP A 98 13.53 -10.64 21.93
N CYS A 99 13.27 -9.69 21.03
CA CYS A 99 13.35 -8.25 21.31
C CYS A 99 12.16 -7.71 22.13
N GLY A 100 11.12 -8.50 22.35
CA GLY A 100 9.94 -8.12 23.14
C GLY A 100 9.00 -7.10 22.47
N ALA A 101 9.36 -6.47 21.35
CA ALA A 101 8.61 -5.36 20.76
C ALA A 101 7.19 -5.72 20.29
N CYS A 102 6.89 -6.99 20.03
CA CYS A 102 5.57 -7.50 19.70
C CYS A 102 4.69 -7.82 20.92
N GLY A 103 5.18 -7.58 22.14
CA GLY A 103 4.48 -7.85 23.40
C GLY A 103 4.67 -9.27 23.96
N TYR A 104 5.46 -10.12 23.30
CA TYR A 104 5.84 -11.45 23.79
C TYR A 104 7.29 -11.42 24.27
N ALA A 105 7.60 -12.15 25.36
CA ALA A 105 8.95 -12.19 25.91
C ALA A 105 9.95 -12.85 24.94
N THR A 106 9.49 -13.86 24.20
CA THR A 106 10.32 -14.56 23.22
C THR A 106 9.61 -14.71 21.87
N CYS A 107 10.40 -14.82 20.78
CA CYS A 107 9.87 -15.14 19.46
C CYS A 107 9.19 -16.52 19.42
N ALA A 108 9.61 -17.46 20.26
CA ALA A 108 8.98 -18.77 20.37
C ALA A 108 7.55 -18.67 20.95
N GLU A 109 7.33 -17.83 21.95
CA GLU A 109 5.98 -17.54 22.48
C GLU A 109 5.09 -16.87 21.44
N PHE A 110 5.61 -15.86 20.73
CA PHE A 110 4.92 -15.23 19.63
C PHE A 110 4.47 -16.25 18.56
N LEU A 111 5.37 -17.12 18.11
CA LEU A 111 5.07 -18.12 17.08
C LEU A 111 4.03 -19.16 17.51
N ARG A 112 3.96 -19.47 18.81
CA ARG A 112 2.92 -20.37 19.35
C ARG A 112 1.55 -19.70 19.43
N ALA A 113 1.51 -18.43 19.81
CA ALA A 113 0.25 -17.70 20.06
C ALA A 113 -0.35 -17.10 18.76
N ALA A 114 0.47 -16.60 17.85
CA ALA A 114 0.04 -15.86 16.67
C ALA A 114 -0.98 -16.59 15.78
N PRO A 115 -0.86 -17.90 15.48
CA PRO A 115 -1.83 -18.60 14.65
C PRO A 115 -3.24 -18.57 15.22
N GLY A 116 -3.40 -18.74 16.54
CA GLY A 116 -4.70 -18.71 17.20
C GLY A 116 -5.38 -17.35 17.11
N TYR A 117 -4.65 -16.27 17.30
CA TYR A 117 -5.17 -14.91 17.15
C TYR A 117 -5.55 -14.60 15.70
N ARG A 118 -4.74 -14.99 14.73
CA ARG A 118 -5.02 -14.78 13.29
C ARG A 118 -6.29 -15.49 12.85
N THR A 119 -6.52 -16.70 13.33
CA THR A 119 -7.72 -17.47 13.03
C THR A 119 -8.96 -16.87 13.70
N ALA A 120 -8.83 -16.39 14.95
CA ALA A 120 -9.94 -15.75 15.66
C ALA A 120 -10.30 -14.37 15.12
N GLY A 121 -9.34 -13.67 14.53
CA GLY A 121 -9.47 -12.28 14.09
C GLY A 121 -10.27 -12.02 12.84
N SER A 122 -10.78 -13.03 12.21
CA SER A 122 -11.79 -13.03 11.18
C SER A 122 -11.81 -11.90 10.12
N GLU A 123 -12.84 -11.95 9.31
CA GLU A 123 -13.16 -11.07 8.17
C GLU A 123 -13.32 -9.58 8.52
N GLU A 124 -13.50 -9.24 9.80
CA GLU A 124 -13.69 -7.84 10.25
C GLU A 124 -12.39 -7.04 10.32
N TRP A 125 -11.25 -7.68 10.37
CA TRP A 125 -9.97 -7.01 10.47
C TRP A 125 -9.41 -6.65 9.09
N GLU A 126 -8.83 -5.47 8.99
CA GLU A 126 -8.13 -5.06 7.78
C GLU A 126 -6.92 -5.97 7.52
N PHE A 127 -6.21 -6.30 8.60
CA PHE A 127 -5.03 -7.16 8.58
C PHE A 127 -5.02 -8.13 9.78
N PRO A 128 -4.62 -9.40 9.58
CA PRO A 128 -4.55 -10.35 10.67
C PRO A 128 -3.34 -10.06 11.56
N GLY A 129 -3.57 -9.87 12.86
CA GLY A 129 -2.52 -9.77 13.87
C GLY A 129 -2.39 -11.04 14.70
N PRO A 130 -1.38 -11.11 15.59
CA PRO A 130 -0.28 -10.16 15.74
C PRO A 130 0.79 -10.32 14.65
N ILE A 131 1.50 -9.23 14.35
CA ILE A 131 2.61 -9.20 13.40
C ILE A 131 3.89 -8.81 14.14
N CYS A 132 5.02 -9.40 13.77
CA CYS A 132 6.30 -9.03 14.34
C CYS A 132 6.63 -7.57 14.06
N GLN A 133 6.92 -6.79 15.09
CA GLN A 133 7.19 -5.35 14.97
C GLN A 133 8.38 -5.06 14.04
N LEU A 134 9.44 -5.85 14.08
CA LEU A 134 10.59 -5.68 13.20
C LEU A 134 10.23 -5.96 11.74
N ARG A 135 9.29 -6.88 11.47
CA ARG A 135 8.78 -7.09 10.11
C ARG A 135 7.93 -5.90 9.62
N CYS A 136 7.20 -5.24 10.51
CA CYS A 136 6.51 -3.99 10.16
C CYS A 136 7.52 -2.89 9.80
N VAL A 137 8.66 -2.79 10.51
CA VAL A 137 9.76 -1.88 10.16
C VAL A 137 10.35 -2.23 8.78
N ASP A 138 10.60 -3.52 8.50
CA ASP A 138 11.09 -3.98 7.20
C ASP A 138 10.12 -3.62 6.06
N LEU A 139 8.80 -3.75 6.28
CA LEU A 139 7.79 -3.32 5.32
C LEU A 139 7.85 -1.80 5.12
N GLY A 140 7.99 -1.02 6.19
CA GLY A 140 8.14 0.44 6.13
C GLY A 140 9.37 0.86 5.31
N ILE A 141 10.49 0.15 5.45
CA ILE A 141 11.71 0.36 4.67
C ILE A 141 11.46 0.08 3.17
N ALA A 142 10.79 -1.03 2.86
CA ALA A 142 10.44 -1.37 1.47
C ALA A 142 9.52 -0.32 0.83
N VAL A 143 8.46 0.09 1.55
CA VAL A 143 7.50 1.12 1.10
C VAL A 143 8.19 2.47 0.93
N GLY A 144 9.03 2.88 1.89
CA GLY A 144 9.77 4.15 1.82
C GLY A 144 10.73 4.20 0.63
N SER A 145 11.41 3.08 0.34
CA SER A 145 12.30 2.97 -0.83
C SER A 145 11.52 3.09 -2.15
N ALA A 146 10.38 2.40 -2.26
CA ALA A 146 9.51 2.50 -3.43
C ALA A 146 8.94 3.91 -3.61
N ALA A 147 8.43 4.53 -2.55
CA ALA A 147 7.87 5.89 -2.59
C ALA A 147 8.93 6.93 -2.99
N LYS A 148 10.16 6.80 -2.48
CA LYS A 148 11.29 7.64 -2.92
C LYS A 148 11.57 7.48 -4.40
N THR A 149 11.54 6.24 -4.92
CA THR A 149 11.78 5.96 -6.34
C THR A 149 10.70 6.62 -7.22
N ALA A 150 9.42 6.55 -6.83
CA ALA A 150 8.35 7.26 -7.52
C ALA A 150 8.58 8.77 -7.52
N SER A 151 8.93 9.35 -6.38
CA SER A 151 9.21 10.78 -6.21
C SER A 151 10.38 11.27 -7.06
N LEU A 152 11.47 10.49 -7.16
CA LEU A 152 12.62 10.82 -8.01
C LEU A 152 12.27 10.86 -9.51
N ASN A 153 11.20 10.18 -9.91
CA ASN A 153 10.69 10.17 -11.29
C ASN A 153 9.50 11.14 -11.49
N ASN A 154 9.21 12.02 -10.54
CA ASN A 154 8.10 12.98 -10.58
C ASN A 154 6.72 12.32 -10.82
N VAL A 155 6.54 11.07 -10.40
CA VAL A 155 5.24 10.40 -10.43
C VAL A 155 4.44 10.79 -9.18
N ASP A 156 3.20 11.20 -9.38
CA ASP A 156 2.26 11.42 -8.29
C ASP A 156 2.03 10.11 -7.54
N ALA A 157 2.37 10.08 -6.25
CA ALA A 157 2.27 8.85 -5.46
C ALA A 157 1.77 9.09 -4.04
N ARG A 158 1.05 8.11 -3.51
CA ARG A 158 0.57 8.10 -2.12
C ARG A 158 0.57 6.70 -1.54
N CYS A 159 1.10 6.57 -0.32
CA CYS A 159 0.99 5.34 0.47
C CYS A 159 -0.40 5.26 1.14
N GLN A 160 -1.11 4.14 0.95
CA GLN A 160 -2.48 3.94 1.46
C GLN A 160 -2.66 2.51 1.99
N THR A 161 -3.03 2.36 3.26
CA THR A 161 -3.25 1.06 3.89
C THR A 161 -4.62 0.48 3.58
N ARG A 162 -5.68 1.30 3.50
CA ARG A 162 -7.05 0.82 3.24
C ARG A 162 -7.24 0.25 1.83
N ILE A 163 -6.58 0.82 0.80
CA ILE A 163 -6.59 0.22 -0.54
C ILE A 163 -5.87 -1.14 -0.51
N ALA A 164 -4.78 -1.27 0.27
CA ALA A 164 -4.11 -2.56 0.45
C ALA A 164 -4.95 -3.56 1.24
N ALA A 165 -5.75 -3.11 2.22
CA ALA A 165 -6.71 -3.98 2.90
C ALA A 165 -7.77 -4.53 1.93
N ALA A 166 -8.31 -3.69 1.03
CA ALA A 166 -9.22 -4.12 -0.02
C ALA A 166 -8.55 -5.17 -0.94
N ALA A 167 -7.31 -4.90 -1.39
CA ALA A 167 -6.56 -5.82 -2.25
C ALA A 167 -6.34 -7.19 -1.58
N ARG A 168 -6.02 -7.20 -0.29
CA ARG A 168 -5.88 -8.43 0.49
C ARG A 168 -7.19 -9.21 0.57
N HIS A 169 -8.31 -8.55 0.92
CA HIS A 169 -9.62 -9.20 1.03
C HIS A 169 -10.15 -9.72 -0.31
N LEU A 170 -9.77 -9.09 -1.41
CA LEU A 170 -10.13 -9.52 -2.77
C LEU A 170 -9.15 -10.54 -3.38
N GLY A 171 -8.12 -10.95 -2.63
CA GLY A 171 -7.13 -11.92 -3.10
C GLY A 171 -6.18 -11.37 -4.17
N VAL A 172 -6.07 -10.05 -4.31
CA VAL A 172 -5.13 -9.40 -5.25
C VAL A 172 -3.68 -9.54 -4.77
N ILE A 173 -3.47 -9.55 -3.45
CA ILE A 173 -2.17 -9.83 -2.83
C ILE A 173 -2.33 -10.80 -1.65
N GLU A 174 -1.48 -11.80 -1.57
CA GLU A 174 -1.36 -12.72 -0.45
C GLU A 174 -0.39 -12.17 0.61
N ALA A 175 -0.86 -11.31 1.50
CA ALA A 175 -0.02 -10.73 2.54
C ALA A 175 -0.80 -10.56 3.85
N ASP A 176 -0.11 -10.72 4.99
CA ASP A 176 -0.71 -10.44 6.30
C ASP A 176 -0.86 -8.93 6.54
N LEU A 177 0.10 -8.15 6.09
CA LEU A 177 0.09 -6.69 6.13
C LEU A 177 0.59 -6.16 4.79
N ALA A 178 -0.11 -5.18 4.21
CA ALA A 178 0.29 -4.56 2.96
C ALA A 178 0.05 -3.05 2.96
N VAL A 179 0.79 -2.37 2.08
CA VAL A 179 0.62 -0.95 1.77
C VAL A 179 0.50 -0.82 0.25
N ALA A 180 -0.45 -0.03 -0.21
CA ALA A 180 -0.57 0.37 -1.59
C ALA A 180 0.27 1.64 -1.83
N LEU A 181 1.15 1.62 -2.80
CA LEU A 181 1.72 2.82 -3.40
C LEU A 181 0.87 3.14 -4.64
N SER A 182 -0.13 3.98 -4.42
CA SER A 182 -1.04 4.45 -5.46
C SER A 182 -0.35 5.49 -6.31
N MET A 183 -0.41 5.35 -7.64
CA MET A 183 0.33 6.20 -8.57
C MET A 183 -0.55 6.72 -9.70
N SER A 184 -0.23 7.92 -10.17
CA SER A 184 -0.86 8.56 -11.32
C SER A 184 0.12 9.49 -12.02
N VAL A 185 -0.13 9.75 -13.30
CA VAL A 185 0.54 10.80 -14.07
C VAL A 185 -0.51 11.79 -14.57
N SER A 186 -0.51 12.98 -13.98
CA SER A 186 -1.46 14.02 -14.32
C SER A 186 -0.79 15.39 -14.24
N HIS A 187 -1.40 16.39 -14.90
CA HIS A 187 -0.91 17.78 -14.77
C HIS A 187 -1.19 18.37 -13.39
N LYS A 188 -1.95 17.67 -12.55
CA LYS A 188 -2.34 18.09 -11.22
C LYS A 188 -2.44 16.89 -10.30
N ASN A 189 -1.66 16.88 -9.22
CA ASN A 189 -1.61 15.75 -8.29
C ASN A 189 -2.98 15.39 -7.71
N ILE A 190 -3.54 14.25 -8.11
CA ILE A 190 -4.89 13.82 -7.74
C ILE A 190 -5.07 13.50 -6.26
N PHE A 191 -3.98 13.21 -5.53
CA PHE A 191 -4.03 12.83 -4.12
C PHE A 191 -4.13 14.01 -3.17
N PHE A 192 -3.66 15.18 -3.60
CA PHE A 192 -3.54 16.39 -2.78
C PHE A 192 -4.31 17.58 -3.36
N ASP A 193 -5.05 17.35 -4.45
CA ASP A 193 -5.86 18.38 -5.05
C ASP A 193 -7.01 18.76 -4.13
N LYS A 194 -7.06 20.04 -3.76
CA LYS A 194 -8.17 20.62 -2.98
C LYS A 194 -9.07 21.40 -3.94
N LYS A 195 -10.38 21.21 -3.83
CA LYS A 195 -11.33 22.08 -4.53
C LYS A 195 -11.10 23.51 -4.07
N MET A 196 -10.90 24.42 -5.01
CA MET A 196 -10.88 25.84 -4.70
C MET A 196 -12.28 26.24 -4.18
N PRO A 197 -12.36 27.05 -3.11
CA PRO A 197 -13.64 27.60 -2.69
C PRO A 197 -14.21 28.48 -3.82
N ASP A 198 -15.53 28.41 -4.03
CA ASP A 198 -16.23 29.34 -4.91
C ASP A 198 -16.17 30.74 -4.28
N VAL A 199 -15.15 31.51 -4.66
CA VAL A 199 -15.06 32.92 -4.28
C VAL A 199 -15.66 33.75 -5.39
N LYS A 200 -16.83 34.37 -5.11
CA LYS A 200 -17.37 35.40 -5.98
C LYS A 200 -16.61 36.68 -5.73
N PHE A 201 -15.86 37.13 -6.72
CA PHE A 201 -15.28 38.46 -6.70
C PHE A 201 -16.38 39.44 -7.10
N ASP A 202 -16.74 40.36 -6.24
CA ASP A 202 -17.64 41.46 -6.61
C ASP A 202 -16.96 42.26 -7.75
N GLU A 203 -17.61 42.32 -8.89
CA GLU A 203 -17.23 43.24 -9.99
C GLU A 203 -17.50 44.69 -9.55
N GLN A 204 -16.76 45.19 -8.56
CA GLN A 204 -16.83 46.59 -8.20
C GLN A 204 -15.45 47.21 -8.23
N SER A 205 -15.40 48.15 -9.13
CA SER A 205 -14.67 49.38 -9.27
C SER A 205 -13.72 49.43 -10.44
N SER A 206 -14.31 49.57 -11.61
CA SER A 206 -13.70 50.39 -12.66
C SER A 206 -14.47 51.73 -12.67
N THR A 207 -14.07 52.65 -11.82
CA THR A 207 -14.35 54.07 -11.98
C THR A 207 -13.08 54.86 -11.76
#